data_e3ba8cf69d5268a8be1ee9a190067996
#
_entry.id   e3ba8cf69d5268a8be1ee9a190067996
#
_cell.length_a   1.000
_cell.length_b   1.000
_cell.length_c   1.000
_cell.angle_alpha   90.00
_cell.angle_beta   90.00
_cell.angle_gamma   90.00
#
_symmetry.space_group_name_H-M   'P 1'
#
loop_
_entity.id
_entity.type
_entity.pdbx_description
1 polymer ?
#
loop_
_entity_poly.entity_id
_entity_poly.type
_entity_poly.pdbx_seq_one_letter_code
_entity_poly.pdbx_strand_id
1 'polypeptide(L)'
;MKRPPFLRRPGKLILTSLLLAVTAGAAMLFALQVWLDAATLTQSMDAYAYVGTLAYETNQPVSADIQTAMDLAFLDEAVVEQIKDSGHVTSVDIRTTKAGLAEDIVTIPDRMLTTGRLNQHYFAEGTVISRQDSMDAGDFLYEFYTLRLERQWGGNTLQPGGLYIYLYRTPADAPLEPGSRVFLIGGYMPDGNAVRTDSMIVYTPSAAANIRGQRYADSILTRNAIAVIPDGADSEQWILQYMEDTGLLALYQKYTALEKAVTVRQVSELVMHPYFCSGRIFLDSGRAITPSDHGKRVCVISQGLSNRNRLYVGDAIRLAVADGCYTTSGLSPSENGWESGFPMESEEILEYGAFEEYEIIGVFSQISRDVGDPLFLSQNDIFIPAEAAGGDVRSYNFSFRVEGTGYEAFRQELAPFLDDSGYRLKLRDTGWDAVEDTFLAIRERRGVLILSAVLAFALSAGLFAVLTHRNCCYDYGLKRLLGARRSEAAREYAAAFLGAGVPGLLAAGASALAAYLLWMRPGMAEVLSVPLPTAFRCAGMLLMTAAGELLLSAFILMLLCLVQEQRGLLRMIRR
;
A
#
# COMPACT_ATOMS: atom_id res chain seq x y z
N MET A 1 25.01 51.40 38.92
CA MET A 1 24.44 51.25 37.57
C MET A 1 23.13 52.03 37.48
N LYS A 2 23.06 53.11 36.69
CA LYS A 2 21.79 53.85 36.49
C LYS A 2 20.88 52.95 35.64
N ARG A 3 19.65 52.66 36.14
CA ARG A 3 18.66 51.89 35.39
C ARG A 3 18.45 52.51 34.01
N PRO A 4 18.43 51.71 32.92
CA PRO A 4 18.15 52.21 31.58
C PRO A 4 16.84 53.01 31.55
N PRO A 5 16.72 54.11 30.78
CA PRO A 5 15.56 55.02 30.78
C PRO A 5 14.23 54.30 30.52
N PHE A 6 14.23 53.24 29.70
CA PHE A 6 13.04 52.45 29.37
C PHE A 6 12.49 51.67 30.58
N LEU A 7 13.32 51.31 31.58
CA LEU A 7 12.87 50.69 32.85
C LEU A 7 12.28 51.71 33.84
N ARG A 8 12.33 53.01 33.53
CA ARG A 8 11.73 54.05 34.39
C ARG A 8 10.21 54.16 34.23
N ARG A 9 9.63 53.58 33.14
CA ARG A 9 8.19 53.56 32.85
C ARG A 9 7.71 52.15 32.51
N PRO A 10 7.77 51.18 33.44
CA PRO A 10 7.48 49.80 33.18
C PRO A 10 6.04 49.56 32.70
N GLY A 11 5.09 50.37 33.16
CA GLY A 11 3.68 50.26 32.74
C GLY A 11 3.46 50.49 31.23
N LYS A 12 4.21 51.42 30.61
CA LYS A 12 4.12 51.65 29.16
C LYS A 12 4.70 50.47 28.36
N LEU A 13 5.75 49.86 28.88
CA LEU A 13 6.42 48.73 28.26
C LEU A 13 5.51 47.48 28.30
N ILE A 14 4.92 47.23 29.47
CA ILE A 14 3.95 46.15 29.66
C ILE A 14 2.73 46.35 28.76
N LEU A 15 2.18 47.56 28.70
CA LEU A 15 1.04 47.85 27.83
C LEU A 15 1.37 47.63 26.35
N THR A 16 2.56 48.04 25.90
CA THR A 16 3.02 47.83 24.52
C THR A 16 3.19 46.34 24.22
N SER A 17 3.76 45.58 25.16
CA SER A 17 3.88 44.12 25.03
C SER A 17 2.52 43.41 24.98
N LEU A 18 1.56 43.84 25.82
CA LEU A 18 0.20 43.25 25.81
C LEU A 18 -0.56 43.56 24.50
N LEU A 19 -0.47 44.82 24.03
CA LEU A 19 -1.08 45.19 22.76
C LEU A 19 -0.45 44.40 21.60
N LEU A 20 0.87 44.25 21.60
CA LEU A 20 1.55 43.39 20.62
C LEU A 20 1.12 41.93 20.74
N ALA A 21 1.01 41.39 21.97
CA ALA A 21 0.57 40.00 22.16
C ALA A 21 -0.82 39.76 21.57
N VAL A 22 -1.74 40.71 21.70
CA VAL A 22 -3.09 40.58 21.11
C VAL A 22 -3.08 40.71 19.59
N THR A 23 -2.42 41.75 19.06
CA THR A 23 -2.44 42.02 17.62
C THR A 23 -1.61 41.01 16.83
N ALA A 24 -0.41 40.67 17.31
CA ALA A 24 0.42 39.62 16.73
C ALA A 24 -0.19 38.23 16.94
N GLY A 25 -0.87 37.98 18.05
CA GLY A 25 -1.60 36.74 18.28
C GLY A 25 -2.68 36.49 17.23
N ALA A 26 -3.45 37.54 16.88
CA ALA A 26 -4.42 37.45 15.80
C ALA A 26 -3.74 37.18 14.41
N ALA A 27 -2.65 37.89 14.13
CA ALA A 27 -1.89 37.68 12.90
C ALA A 27 -1.31 36.25 12.81
N MET A 28 -0.78 35.74 13.92
CA MET A 28 -0.24 34.38 14.02
C MET A 28 -1.32 33.31 13.89
N LEU A 29 -2.52 33.55 14.41
CA LEU A 29 -3.66 32.64 14.23
C LEU A 29 -4.09 32.55 12.76
N PHE A 30 -4.19 33.69 12.06
CA PHE A 30 -4.49 33.68 10.62
C PHE A 30 -3.39 32.98 9.81
N ALA A 31 -2.12 33.28 10.12
CA ALA A 31 -0.99 32.63 9.44
C ALA A 31 -0.95 31.12 9.71
N LEU A 32 -1.24 30.73 10.94
CA LEU A 32 -1.33 29.32 11.33
C LEU A 32 -2.47 28.62 10.58
N GLN A 33 -3.65 29.25 10.49
CA GLN A 33 -4.77 28.70 9.74
C GLN A 33 -4.44 28.52 8.25
N VAL A 34 -3.83 29.53 7.61
CA VAL A 34 -3.40 29.43 6.18
C VAL A 34 -2.41 28.28 6.00
N TRP A 35 -1.46 28.11 6.92
CA TRP A 35 -0.48 27.05 6.85
C TRP A 35 -1.10 25.68 7.09
N LEU A 36 -2.02 25.55 8.06
CA LEU A 36 -2.77 24.32 8.32
C LEU A 36 -3.64 23.94 7.13
N ASP A 37 -4.38 24.89 6.57
CA ASP A 37 -5.19 24.65 5.37
C ASP A 37 -4.33 24.17 4.20
N ALA A 38 -3.15 24.75 4.00
CA ALA A 38 -2.22 24.31 2.97
C ALA A 38 -1.65 22.91 3.23
N ALA A 39 -1.23 22.63 4.47
CA ALA A 39 -0.69 21.33 4.86
C ALA A 39 -1.76 20.23 4.77
N THR A 40 -2.99 20.53 5.19
CA THR A 40 -4.13 19.62 5.13
C THR A 40 -4.52 19.34 3.68
N LEU A 41 -4.62 20.37 2.84
CA LEU A 41 -4.90 20.21 1.41
C LEU A 41 -3.88 19.26 0.76
N THR A 42 -2.59 19.49 0.96
CA THR A 42 -1.54 18.65 0.34
C THR A 42 -1.62 17.21 0.83
N GLN A 43 -1.74 16.98 2.14
CA GLN A 43 -1.82 15.62 2.69
C GLN A 43 -3.12 14.90 2.34
N SER A 44 -4.21 15.63 2.21
CA SER A 44 -5.51 15.04 1.90
C SER A 44 -5.64 14.76 0.40
N MET A 45 -5.06 15.58 -0.47
CA MET A 45 -5.00 15.29 -1.91
C MET A 45 -4.25 13.98 -2.16
N ASP A 46 -3.22 13.67 -1.34
CA ASP A 46 -2.52 12.39 -1.39
C ASP A 46 -3.33 11.22 -0.80
N ALA A 47 -4.24 11.49 0.16
CA ALA A 47 -5.03 10.47 0.83
C ALA A 47 -6.36 10.19 0.13
N TYR A 48 -7.01 11.22 -0.41
CA TYR A 48 -8.30 11.17 -1.09
C TYR A 48 -8.14 11.43 -2.58
N ALA A 49 -8.11 10.36 -3.34
CA ALA A 49 -7.97 10.36 -4.78
C ALA A 49 -8.86 9.28 -5.39
N TYR A 50 -8.99 9.27 -6.68
CA TYR A 50 -9.59 8.15 -7.38
C TYR A 50 -8.50 7.16 -7.77
N VAL A 51 -8.75 5.88 -7.50
CA VAL A 51 -7.90 4.80 -8.01
C VAL A 51 -8.56 4.19 -9.23
N GLY A 52 -7.88 4.29 -10.36
CA GLY A 52 -8.30 3.75 -11.63
C GLY A 52 -7.78 2.35 -11.88
N THR A 53 -8.64 1.50 -12.42
CA THR A 53 -8.30 0.18 -12.96
C THR A 53 -8.97 0.04 -14.32
N LEU A 54 -8.37 -0.77 -15.19
CA LEU A 54 -8.92 -1.08 -16.51
C LEU A 54 -9.51 -2.48 -16.51
N ALA A 55 -10.67 -2.65 -17.09
CA ALA A 55 -11.25 -3.95 -17.38
C ALA A 55 -11.49 -4.05 -18.89
N TYR A 56 -11.18 -5.18 -19.50
CA TYR A 56 -11.51 -5.42 -20.90
C TYR A 56 -12.98 -5.83 -21.01
N GLU A 57 -13.75 -5.18 -21.86
CA GLU A 57 -15.15 -5.51 -22.08
C GLU A 57 -15.26 -6.53 -23.22
N THR A 58 -15.26 -7.81 -22.88
CA THR A 58 -15.55 -8.84 -23.86
C THR A 58 -17.06 -9.03 -23.97
N ASN A 59 -17.66 -8.60 -25.06
CA ASN A 59 -19.02 -8.98 -25.45
C ASN A 59 -19.09 -10.40 -26.06
N GLN A 60 -17.96 -11.12 -26.11
CA GLN A 60 -17.93 -12.48 -26.62
C GLN A 60 -17.93 -13.47 -25.45
N PRO A 61 -18.75 -14.52 -25.52
CA PRO A 61 -18.62 -15.63 -24.58
C PRO A 61 -17.19 -16.17 -24.76
N VAL A 62 -16.43 -16.17 -23.68
CA VAL A 62 -15.08 -16.72 -23.66
C VAL A 62 -15.20 -18.20 -24.07
N SER A 63 -15.07 -18.46 -25.35
CA SER A 63 -14.95 -19.83 -25.84
C SER A 63 -13.59 -20.32 -25.36
N ALA A 64 -13.59 -21.48 -24.87
CA ALA A 64 -12.59 -22.41 -24.35
C ALA A 64 -11.10 -22.29 -24.77
N ASP A 65 -10.67 -21.27 -25.47
CA ASP A 65 -9.28 -21.05 -25.81
C ASP A 65 -8.62 -20.19 -24.70
N ILE A 66 -7.98 -20.89 -23.77
CA ILE A 66 -7.23 -20.32 -22.66
C ILE A 66 -6.17 -19.31 -23.14
N GLN A 67 -5.60 -19.53 -24.32
CA GLN A 67 -4.59 -18.65 -24.89
C GLN A 67 -5.17 -17.28 -25.25
N THR A 68 -6.35 -17.25 -25.87
CA THR A 68 -7.06 -16.02 -26.21
C THR A 68 -7.43 -15.23 -24.94
N ALA A 69 -7.83 -15.92 -23.85
CA ALA A 69 -8.13 -15.26 -22.58
C ALA A 69 -6.87 -14.68 -21.91
N MET A 70 -5.72 -15.29 -22.10
CA MET A 70 -4.43 -14.76 -21.60
C MET A 70 -3.97 -13.55 -22.41
N ASP A 71 -4.14 -13.57 -23.72
CA ASP A 71 -3.79 -12.45 -24.62
C ASP A 71 -4.69 -11.23 -24.34
N LEU A 72 -5.96 -11.45 -24.06
CA LEU A 72 -6.91 -10.39 -23.68
C LEU A 72 -6.63 -9.76 -22.30
N ALA A 73 -5.85 -10.41 -21.46
CA ALA A 73 -5.46 -9.85 -20.15
C ALA A 73 -4.33 -8.81 -20.27
N PHE A 74 -3.58 -8.80 -21.37
CA PHE A 74 -2.53 -7.79 -21.61
C PHE A 74 -3.16 -6.44 -21.94
N LEU A 75 -2.59 -5.38 -21.36
CA LEU A 75 -2.94 -4.03 -21.76
C LEU A 75 -2.08 -3.61 -22.95
N ASP A 76 -2.68 -2.95 -23.90
CA ASP A 76 -1.95 -2.31 -24.98
C ASP A 76 -0.99 -1.25 -24.38
N GLU A 77 0.27 -1.30 -24.80
CA GLU A 77 1.29 -0.36 -24.36
C GLU A 77 0.86 1.09 -24.62
N ALA A 78 0.19 1.35 -25.73
CA ALA A 78 -0.33 2.67 -26.07
C ALA A 78 -1.35 3.18 -25.01
N VAL A 79 -2.19 2.27 -24.48
CA VAL A 79 -3.17 2.62 -23.42
C VAL A 79 -2.45 2.96 -22.12
N VAL A 80 -1.45 2.18 -21.77
CA VAL A 80 -0.65 2.38 -20.55
C VAL A 80 0.12 3.70 -20.61
N GLU A 81 0.76 3.99 -21.75
CA GLU A 81 1.50 5.24 -21.94
C GLU A 81 0.56 6.45 -21.97
N GLN A 82 -0.60 6.34 -22.62
CA GLN A 82 -1.60 7.42 -22.61
C GLN A 82 -2.07 7.77 -21.19
N ILE A 83 -2.24 6.74 -20.34
CA ILE A 83 -2.61 6.96 -18.93
C ILE A 83 -1.46 7.61 -18.16
N LYS A 84 -0.22 7.14 -18.34
CA LYS A 84 0.96 7.70 -17.67
C LYS A 84 1.22 9.15 -18.07
N ASP A 85 0.99 9.49 -19.34
CA ASP A 85 1.24 10.82 -19.89
C ASP A 85 0.12 11.81 -19.56
N SER A 86 -1.01 11.35 -19.04
CA SER A 86 -2.09 12.24 -18.60
C SER A 86 -1.63 13.12 -17.44
N GLY A 87 -1.79 14.42 -17.59
CA GLY A 87 -1.44 15.40 -16.56
C GLY A 87 -2.25 15.31 -15.26
N HIS A 88 -3.26 14.43 -15.23
CA HIS A 88 -4.14 14.19 -14.09
C HIS A 88 -3.75 12.95 -13.29
N VAL A 89 -2.85 12.10 -13.80
CA VAL A 89 -2.36 10.91 -13.12
C VAL A 89 -1.14 11.26 -12.26
N THR A 90 -1.25 11.01 -10.96
CA THR A 90 -0.20 11.36 -9.99
C THR A 90 0.76 10.21 -9.72
N SER A 91 0.29 8.98 -9.83
CA SER A 91 1.12 7.78 -9.65
C SER A 91 0.50 6.57 -10.35
N VAL A 92 1.36 5.61 -10.66
CA VAL A 92 1.00 4.34 -11.32
C VAL A 92 1.58 3.20 -10.50
N ASP A 93 0.80 2.14 -10.32
CA ASP A 93 1.20 0.91 -9.66
C ASP A 93 1.09 -0.27 -10.62
N ILE A 94 2.21 -0.92 -10.89
CA ILE A 94 2.28 -2.16 -11.67
C ILE A 94 2.75 -3.24 -10.71
N ARG A 95 1.84 -4.15 -10.38
CA ARG A 95 2.08 -5.20 -9.39
C ARG A 95 2.62 -6.45 -10.04
N THR A 96 3.54 -7.09 -9.35
CA THR A 96 4.03 -8.41 -9.72
C THR A 96 3.83 -9.39 -8.57
N THR A 97 3.50 -10.63 -8.92
CA THR A 97 3.34 -11.70 -7.93
C THR A 97 4.46 -12.71 -8.12
N LYS A 98 5.16 -13.02 -7.04
CA LYS A 98 6.27 -13.96 -7.01
C LYS A 98 6.07 -14.99 -5.90
N ALA A 99 6.74 -16.14 -6.00
CA ALA A 99 6.86 -17.04 -4.86
C ALA A 99 7.99 -16.57 -3.95
N GLY A 100 7.85 -16.82 -2.66
CA GLY A 100 8.89 -16.58 -1.69
C GLY A 100 9.04 -17.75 -0.74
N LEU A 101 10.23 -17.95 -0.21
CA LEU A 101 10.49 -18.82 0.94
C LEU A 101 10.79 -17.94 2.14
N ALA A 102 10.07 -18.16 3.22
CA ALA A 102 10.30 -17.44 4.46
C ALA A 102 10.98 -18.37 5.47
N GLU A 103 12.12 -17.93 6.02
CA GLU A 103 12.88 -18.70 6.99
C GLU A 103 12.23 -18.61 8.37
N ASP A 104 12.16 -19.72 9.08
CA ASP A 104 11.60 -19.82 10.44
C ASP A 104 10.14 -19.35 10.59
N ILE A 105 9.38 -19.30 9.49
CA ILE A 105 7.99 -18.92 9.49
C ILE A 105 7.09 -20.14 9.29
N VAL A 106 6.13 -20.32 10.18
CA VAL A 106 5.07 -21.30 10.02
C VAL A 106 4.01 -20.72 9.09
N THR A 107 3.96 -21.25 7.87
CA THR A 107 2.92 -20.92 6.91
C THR A 107 1.63 -21.68 7.24
N ILE A 108 0.52 -21.17 6.74
CA ILE A 108 -0.77 -21.85 6.76
C ILE A 108 -0.86 -22.64 5.46
N PRO A 109 -1.18 -23.93 5.47
CA PRO A 109 -1.45 -24.66 4.24
C PRO A 109 -2.49 -23.89 3.43
N ASP A 110 -2.06 -23.31 2.34
CA ASP A 110 -2.88 -22.38 1.58
C ASP A 110 -3.32 -23.04 0.29
N ARG A 111 -4.63 -23.27 0.21
CA ARG A 111 -5.23 -23.84 -0.99
C ARG A 111 -5.03 -22.95 -2.21
N MET A 112 -4.82 -21.63 -2.04
CA MET A 112 -4.67 -20.69 -3.16
C MET A 112 -3.28 -20.73 -3.78
N LEU A 113 -2.21 -20.82 -2.98
CA LEU A 113 -0.85 -21.05 -3.50
C LEU A 113 -0.75 -22.36 -4.23
N THR A 114 -1.54 -23.27 -3.81
CA THR A 114 -1.59 -24.63 -4.25
C THR A 114 -2.76 -24.89 -5.25
N THR A 115 -3.69 -23.96 -5.52
CA THR A 115 -4.77 -24.15 -6.53
C THR A 115 -4.33 -24.00 -7.98
N GLY A 116 -3.10 -23.60 -8.25
CA GLY A 116 -2.48 -23.95 -9.51
C GLY A 116 -2.48 -25.48 -9.65
N ARG A 117 -2.27 -26.01 -10.84
CA ARG A 117 -2.37 -27.45 -11.17
C ARG A 117 -1.68 -28.42 -10.21
N LEU A 118 -0.84 -27.94 -9.29
CA LEU A 118 -0.14 -28.73 -8.26
C LEU A 118 -1.02 -29.25 -7.16
N ASN A 119 -2.01 -28.49 -6.73
CA ASN A 119 -2.98 -28.99 -5.76
C ASN A 119 -4.01 -29.93 -6.35
N GLN A 120 -4.04 -29.98 -7.64
CA GLN A 120 -4.83 -30.99 -8.31
C GLN A 120 -4.14 -32.35 -8.29
N HIS A 121 -2.88 -32.44 -7.82
CA HIS A 121 -2.15 -33.69 -7.77
C HIS A 121 -1.93 -34.12 -6.32
N TYR A 122 -2.34 -35.36 -6.04
CA TYR A 122 -2.10 -36.03 -4.78
C TYR A 122 -1.03 -37.10 -4.99
N PHE A 123 -0.10 -37.16 -4.07
CA PHE A 123 0.86 -38.25 -3.98
C PHE A 123 0.42 -39.14 -2.82
N ALA A 124 -0.13 -40.28 -3.11
CA ALA A 124 -0.76 -41.14 -2.12
C ALA A 124 -0.24 -42.59 -2.19
N GLU A 125 0.02 -43.18 -1.03
CA GLU A 125 0.27 -44.60 -0.84
C GLU A 125 -0.96 -45.22 -0.22
N GLY A 126 -1.41 -46.33 -0.78
CA GLY A 126 -2.57 -47.06 -0.23
C GLY A 126 -2.63 -48.49 -0.66
N THR A 127 -3.50 -49.25 0.03
CA THR A 127 -3.83 -50.63 -0.32
C THR A 127 -5.19 -50.67 -0.99
N VAL A 128 -5.28 -51.30 -2.13
CA VAL A 128 -6.53 -51.51 -2.89
C VAL A 128 -7.44 -52.45 -2.08
N ILE A 129 -8.60 -51.97 -1.65
CA ILE A 129 -9.58 -52.75 -0.89
C ILE A 129 -10.55 -53.47 -1.84
N SER A 130 -11.10 -52.70 -2.78
CA SER A 130 -12.09 -53.24 -3.72
C SER A 130 -12.10 -52.47 -5.01
N ARG A 131 -12.50 -53.18 -6.05
CA ARG A 131 -12.84 -52.60 -7.36
C ARG A 131 -14.36 -52.66 -7.48
N GLN A 132 -14.95 -51.55 -7.82
CA GLN A 132 -16.38 -51.45 -8.12
C GLN A 132 -16.54 -51.11 -9.60
N ASP A 133 -17.62 -51.49 -10.18
CA ASP A 133 -18.11 -51.32 -11.54
C ASP A 133 -17.17 -50.60 -12.53
N SER A 134 -16.96 -51.25 -13.70
CA SER A 134 -16.32 -50.64 -14.86
C SER A 134 -17.40 -50.13 -15.81
N MET A 135 -17.30 -48.87 -16.19
CA MET A 135 -18.09 -48.31 -17.30
C MET A 135 -17.24 -48.28 -18.53
N ASP A 136 -17.72 -48.90 -19.60
CA ASP A 136 -17.08 -48.86 -20.90
C ASP A 136 -17.53 -47.61 -21.65
N ALA A 137 -16.57 -46.74 -21.95
CA ALA A 137 -16.80 -45.52 -22.72
C ALA A 137 -16.20 -45.61 -24.14
N GLY A 138 -15.97 -46.81 -24.66
CA GLY A 138 -15.42 -47.10 -25.97
C GLY A 138 -13.90 -47.15 -25.97
N ASP A 139 -13.24 -46.00 -26.06
CA ASP A 139 -11.77 -45.92 -26.12
C ASP A 139 -11.08 -46.05 -24.77
N PHE A 140 -11.82 -45.97 -23.68
CA PHE A 140 -11.29 -46.12 -22.34
C PHE A 140 -12.31 -46.73 -21.37
N LEU A 141 -11.81 -47.33 -20.32
CA LEU A 141 -12.59 -47.85 -19.18
C LEU A 141 -12.51 -46.86 -18.02
N TYR A 142 -13.64 -46.65 -17.41
CA TYR A 142 -13.74 -45.87 -16.20
C TYR A 142 -14.04 -46.80 -15.03
N GLU A 143 -13.12 -46.89 -14.11
CA GLU A 143 -13.19 -47.81 -12.98
C GLU A 143 -13.14 -47.04 -11.66
N PHE A 144 -13.88 -47.55 -10.72
CA PHE A 144 -13.93 -47.01 -9.37
C PHE A 144 -13.28 -48.00 -8.39
N TYR A 145 -12.33 -47.47 -7.61
CA TYR A 145 -11.63 -48.23 -6.57
C TYR A 145 -11.79 -47.59 -5.22
N THR A 146 -11.85 -48.42 -4.18
CA THR A 146 -11.71 -48.01 -2.79
C THR A 146 -10.33 -48.41 -2.32
N LEU A 147 -9.56 -47.46 -1.81
CA LEU A 147 -8.26 -47.70 -1.22
C LEU A 147 -8.29 -47.35 0.27
N ARG A 148 -7.55 -48.15 1.05
CA ARG A 148 -7.16 -47.72 2.39
C ARG A 148 -5.92 -46.86 2.25
N LEU A 149 -6.05 -45.57 2.58
CA LEU A 149 -4.92 -44.64 2.54
C LEU A 149 -3.95 -45.02 3.67
N GLU A 150 -2.73 -45.38 3.32
CA GLU A 150 -1.66 -45.71 4.24
C GLU A 150 -0.84 -44.45 4.59
N ARG A 151 -0.50 -43.70 3.56
CA ARG A 151 0.31 -42.47 3.68
C ARG A 151 0.01 -41.50 2.56
N GLN A 152 -0.06 -40.23 2.92
CA GLN A 152 -0.01 -39.13 1.95
C GLN A 152 1.40 -38.56 1.92
N TRP A 153 1.98 -38.52 0.73
CA TRP A 153 3.33 -38.01 0.51
C TRP A 153 3.34 -36.52 0.20
N GLY A 154 2.31 -35.98 -0.45
CA GLY A 154 2.17 -34.57 -0.77
C GLY A 154 0.82 -34.24 -1.41
N GLY A 155 0.57 -32.96 -1.60
CA GLY A 155 -0.69 -32.44 -2.12
C GLY A 155 -1.70 -32.07 -1.05
N ASN A 156 -2.95 -31.78 -1.43
CA ASN A 156 -4.01 -31.45 -0.49
C ASN A 156 -4.26 -32.57 0.53
N THR A 157 -4.55 -32.17 1.76
CA THR A 157 -4.82 -33.14 2.84
C THR A 157 -6.03 -33.99 2.49
N LEU A 158 -5.78 -35.28 2.30
CA LEU A 158 -6.82 -36.30 2.18
C LEU A 158 -7.40 -36.61 3.56
N GLN A 159 -8.69 -36.93 3.63
CA GLN A 159 -9.28 -37.33 4.89
C GLN A 159 -8.77 -38.71 5.31
N PRO A 160 -8.46 -38.93 6.60
CA PRO A 160 -8.02 -40.25 7.08
C PRO A 160 -9.12 -41.29 6.91
N GLY A 161 -8.74 -42.45 6.40
CA GLY A 161 -9.59 -43.64 6.42
C GLY A 161 -9.88 -44.28 5.07
N GLY A 162 -10.36 -43.58 4.09
CA GLY A 162 -10.69 -44.17 2.79
C GLY A 162 -10.41 -43.17 1.66
N LEU A 163 -9.76 -43.64 0.64
CA LEU A 163 -9.54 -42.88 -0.59
C LEU A 163 -10.31 -43.53 -1.72
N TYR A 164 -11.12 -42.75 -2.40
CA TYR A 164 -11.83 -43.22 -3.59
C TYR A 164 -11.05 -42.81 -4.84
N ILE A 165 -10.83 -43.78 -5.75
CA ILE A 165 -10.08 -43.53 -6.96
C ILE A 165 -10.96 -43.78 -8.18
N TYR A 166 -10.99 -42.78 -9.03
CA TYR A 166 -11.55 -42.88 -10.37
C TYR A 166 -10.40 -43.11 -11.32
N LEU A 167 -10.23 -44.37 -11.76
CA LEU A 167 -9.16 -44.76 -12.68
C LEU A 167 -9.67 -44.78 -14.12
N TYR A 168 -9.06 -43.98 -14.96
CA TYR A 168 -9.22 -44.00 -16.39
C TYR A 168 -8.08 -44.84 -16.99
N ARG A 169 -8.40 -45.94 -17.60
CA ARG A 169 -7.45 -46.82 -18.28
C ARG A 169 -8.00 -47.31 -19.62
N THR A 170 -7.13 -47.75 -20.53
CA THR A 170 -7.57 -48.46 -21.72
C THR A 170 -7.77 -49.95 -21.41
N PRO A 171 -8.50 -50.71 -22.26
CA PRO A 171 -8.62 -52.17 -22.12
C PRO A 171 -7.27 -52.90 -22.10
N ALA A 172 -6.23 -52.30 -22.66
CA ALA A 172 -4.88 -52.90 -22.72
C ALA A 172 -4.10 -52.69 -21.40
N ASP A 173 -4.49 -51.72 -20.58
CA ASP A 173 -3.84 -51.46 -19.29
C ASP A 173 -4.32 -52.47 -18.25
N ALA A 174 -3.41 -52.95 -17.39
CA ALA A 174 -3.76 -53.86 -16.31
C ALA A 174 -4.62 -53.15 -15.25
N PRO A 175 -5.67 -53.77 -14.71
CA PRO A 175 -6.43 -53.28 -13.58
C PRO A 175 -5.61 -53.35 -12.29
N LEU A 176 -6.01 -52.56 -11.29
CA LEU A 176 -5.46 -52.67 -9.93
C LEU A 176 -6.12 -53.89 -9.24
N GLU A 177 -5.31 -54.79 -8.71
CA GLU A 177 -5.82 -55.95 -8.02
C GLU A 177 -6.11 -55.66 -6.54
N PRO A 178 -7.23 -56.14 -5.96
CA PRO A 178 -7.48 -56.05 -4.53
C PRO A 178 -6.35 -56.66 -3.70
N GLY A 179 -5.92 -55.99 -2.67
CA GLY A 179 -4.78 -56.34 -1.83
C GLY A 179 -3.44 -55.75 -2.30
N SER A 180 -3.33 -55.23 -3.51
CA SER A 180 -2.13 -54.59 -3.97
C SER A 180 -1.85 -53.29 -3.20
N ARG A 181 -0.58 -53.07 -2.85
CA ARG A 181 -0.09 -51.79 -2.36
C ARG A 181 0.34 -50.93 -3.54
N VAL A 182 -0.13 -49.70 -3.60
CA VAL A 182 0.10 -48.82 -4.73
C VAL A 182 0.54 -47.45 -4.29
N PHE A 183 1.43 -46.87 -5.10
CA PHE A 183 1.73 -45.46 -5.05
C PHE A 183 1.03 -44.81 -6.25
N LEU A 184 0.32 -43.73 -5.99
CA LEU A 184 -0.55 -43.09 -6.97
C LEU A 184 -0.29 -41.60 -7.03
N ILE A 185 -0.32 -41.08 -8.24
CA ILE A 185 -0.32 -39.65 -8.51
C ILE A 185 -1.58 -39.34 -9.30
N GLY A 186 -2.44 -38.51 -8.76
CA GLY A 186 -3.70 -38.17 -9.42
C GLY A 186 -4.18 -36.77 -9.09
N GLY A 187 -5.19 -36.34 -9.84
CA GLY A 187 -5.80 -35.04 -9.70
C GLY A 187 -7.03 -35.05 -8.77
N TYR A 188 -7.40 -33.89 -8.25
CA TYR A 188 -8.67 -33.67 -7.59
C TYR A 188 -9.80 -33.60 -8.62
N MET A 189 -10.90 -34.26 -8.34
CA MET A 189 -12.14 -34.11 -9.10
C MET A 189 -13.05 -33.13 -8.36
N PRO A 190 -13.27 -31.92 -8.87
CA PRO A 190 -14.38 -31.11 -8.43
C PRO A 190 -15.66 -31.71 -9.05
N ASP A 191 -16.27 -32.63 -8.36
CA ASP A 191 -17.59 -33.11 -8.78
C ASP A 191 -18.61 -32.03 -8.41
N GLY A 192 -19.30 -31.49 -9.41
CA GLY A 192 -20.29 -30.40 -9.23
C GLY A 192 -21.51 -30.81 -8.38
N ASN A 193 -21.57 -32.05 -7.87
CA ASN A 193 -22.70 -32.57 -7.10
C ASN A 193 -22.36 -33.36 -5.84
N ALA A 194 -21.11 -33.62 -5.51
CA ALA A 194 -20.80 -34.38 -4.31
C ALA A 194 -19.57 -33.86 -3.60
N VAL A 195 -19.79 -33.36 -2.44
CA VAL A 195 -18.82 -32.99 -1.41
C VAL A 195 -18.07 -34.24 -0.92
N ARG A 196 -17.23 -34.86 -1.74
CA ARG A 196 -16.27 -35.85 -1.27
C ARG A 196 -14.87 -35.32 -1.44
N THR A 197 -14.29 -34.89 -0.34
CA THR A 197 -12.90 -34.44 -0.23
C THR A 197 -11.89 -35.59 -0.25
N ASP A 198 -12.34 -36.79 -0.51
CA ASP A 198 -11.63 -38.06 -0.41
C ASP A 198 -11.52 -38.79 -1.76
N SER A 199 -11.69 -38.10 -2.88
CA SER A 199 -11.64 -38.71 -4.20
C SER A 199 -10.51 -38.17 -5.07
N MET A 200 -9.90 -39.06 -5.84
CA MET A 200 -8.76 -38.81 -6.69
C MET A 200 -9.03 -39.37 -8.09
N ILE A 201 -8.67 -38.61 -9.12
CA ILE A 201 -8.68 -39.08 -10.51
C ILE A 201 -7.27 -39.46 -10.91
N VAL A 202 -7.16 -40.66 -11.44
CA VAL A 202 -5.90 -41.18 -12.00
C VAL A 202 -6.11 -41.60 -13.44
N TYR A 203 -5.17 -41.24 -14.29
CA TYR A 203 -5.17 -41.64 -15.71
C TYR A 203 -3.97 -42.54 -15.96
N THR A 204 -4.18 -43.68 -16.67
CA THR A 204 -3.05 -44.31 -17.31
C THR A 204 -2.58 -43.45 -18.48
N PRO A 205 -1.30 -43.54 -18.88
CA PRO A 205 -0.79 -42.76 -20.03
C PRO A 205 -1.61 -42.92 -21.30
N SER A 206 -2.02 -44.13 -21.59
CA SER A 206 -2.84 -44.47 -22.76
C SER A 206 -4.23 -43.83 -22.72
N ALA A 207 -4.91 -43.87 -21.57
CA ALA A 207 -6.21 -43.22 -21.41
C ALA A 207 -6.05 -41.69 -21.43
N ALA A 208 -4.99 -41.16 -20.84
CA ALA A 208 -4.69 -39.74 -20.87
C ALA A 208 -4.48 -39.22 -22.31
N ALA A 209 -3.78 -39.98 -23.15
CA ALA A 209 -3.59 -39.61 -24.56
C ALA A 209 -4.93 -39.49 -25.30
N ASN A 210 -5.85 -40.42 -25.04
CA ASN A 210 -7.18 -40.43 -25.69
C ASN A 210 -8.10 -39.28 -25.16
N ILE A 211 -8.02 -38.98 -23.87
CA ILE A 211 -8.96 -38.06 -23.23
C ILE A 211 -8.43 -36.60 -23.17
N ARG A 212 -7.13 -36.42 -22.91
CA ARG A 212 -6.49 -35.14 -22.67
C ARG A 212 -5.44 -34.75 -23.71
N GLY A 213 -5.11 -35.66 -24.62
CA GLY A 213 -4.11 -35.47 -25.63
C GLY A 213 -2.70 -35.96 -25.24
N GLN A 214 -1.86 -36.12 -26.25
CA GLN A 214 -0.53 -36.75 -26.13
C GLN A 214 0.39 -35.94 -25.16
N ARG A 215 0.37 -34.64 -25.24
CA ARG A 215 1.18 -33.77 -24.35
C ARG A 215 0.91 -34.03 -22.86
N TYR A 216 -0.34 -34.24 -22.49
CA TYR A 216 -0.71 -34.57 -21.13
C TYR A 216 -0.26 -35.98 -20.73
N ALA A 217 -0.40 -36.94 -21.64
CA ALA A 217 0.05 -38.33 -21.47
C ALA A 217 1.56 -38.42 -21.29
N ASP A 218 2.33 -37.59 -21.98
CA ASP A 218 3.79 -37.56 -21.94
C ASP A 218 4.36 -36.85 -20.72
N SER A 219 3.51 -36.20 -19.93
CA SER A 219 3.96 -35.54 -18.70
C SER A 219 4.54 -36.55 -17.72
N ILE A 220 5.58 -36.16 -16.98
CA ILE A 220 6.26 -37.04 -16.01
C ILE A 220 5.28 -37.55 -14.95
N LEU A 221 4.29 -36.74 -14.55
CA LEU A 221 3.26 -37.12 -13.58
C LEU A 221 2.36 -38.23 -14.11
N THR A 222 1.85 -38.06 -15.34
CA THR A 222 0.93 -39.04 -15.94
C THR A 222 1.63 -40.35 -16.29
N ARG A 223 2.86 -40.30 -16.80
CA ARG A 223 3.64 -41.51 -17.11
C ARG A 223 3.90 -42.37 -15.87
N ASN A 224 3.96 -41.75 -14.71
CA ASN A 224 4.28 -42.38 -13.43
C ASN A 224 3.09 -42.34 -12.46
N ALA A 225 1.87 -42.16 -12.98
CA ALA A 225 0.67 -41.96 -12.15
C ALA A 225 0.32 -43.18 -11.28
N ILE A 226 0.78 -44.37 -11.65
CA ILE A 226 0.47 -45.62 -10.94
C ILE A 226 1.75 -46.44 -10.83
N ALA A 227 2.09 -46.84 -9.60
CA ALA A 227 3.15 -47.80 -9.37
C ALA A 227 2.71 -48.82 -8.32
N VAL A 228 2.89 -50.12 -8.60
CA VAL A 228 2.59 -51.21 -7.68
C VAL A 228 3.82 -51.47 -6.80
N ILE A 229 3.67 -51.39 -5.51
CA ILE A 229 4.75 -51.61 -4.54
C ILE A 229 4.91 -53.14 -4.38
N PRO A 230 6.11 -53.70 -4.56
CA PRO A 230 6.34 -55.13 -4.43
C PRO A 230 6.04 -55.64 -3.02
N ASP A 231 5.55 -56.87 -2.96
CA ASP A 231 5.29 -57.53 -1.66
C ASP A 231 6.57 -57.66 -0.81
N GLY A 232 6.46 -57.28 0.43
CA GLY A 232 7.57 -57.34 1.39
C GLY A 232 8.60 -56.18 1.27
N ALA A 233 8.42 -55.28 0.29
CA ALA A 233 9.26 -54.09 0.23
C ALA A 233 8.92 -53.08 1.34
N ASP A 234 9.93 -52.39 1.83
CA ASP A 234 9.75 -51.16 2.61
C ASP A 234 9.20 -50.11 1.69
N SER A 235 7.97 -49.67 1.95
CA SER A 235 7.28 -48.76 1.01
C SER A 235 7.92 -47.40 0.94
N GLU A 236 8.45 -46.87 2.04
CA GLU A 236 9.07 -45.56 2.05
C GLU A 236 10.34 -45.56 1.20
N GLN A 237 11.22 -46.51 1.46
CA GLN A 237 12.45 -46.64 0.71
C GLN A 237 12.20 -46.93 -0.78
N TRP A 238 11.21 -47.80 -1.05
CA TRP A 238 10.87 -48.15 -2.44
C TRP A 238 10.27 -46.96 -3.19
N ILE A 239 9.35 -46.20 -2.59
CA ILE A 239 8.74 -45.04 -3.24
C ILE A 239 9.78 -43.94 -3.48
N LEU A 240 10.68 -43.66 -2.54
CA LEU A 240 11.76 -42.69 -2.75
C LEU A 240 12.67 -43.12 -3.90
N GLN A 241 13.06 -44.40 -3.95
CA GLN A 241 13.86 -44.93 -5.04
C GLN A 241 13.11 -44.88 -6.39
N TYR A 242 11.82 -45.23 -6.40
CA TYR A 242 10.98 -45.12 -7.60
C TYR A 242 10.90 -43.67 -8.08
N MET A 243 10.71 -42.71 -7.18
CA MET A 243 10.68 -41.30 -7.55
C MET A 243 12.02 -40.80 -8.10
N GLU A 244 13.13 -41.31 -7.58
CA GLU A 244 14.49 -40.99 -8.07
C GLU A 244 14.70 -41.57 -9.46
N ASP A 245 14.42 -42.86 -9.64
CA ASP A 245 14.61 -43.58 -10.93
C ASP A 245 13.76 -42.99 -12.05
N THR A 246 12.60 -42.44 -11.74
CA THR A 246 11.66 -41.86 -12.70
C THR A 246 11.83 -40.36 -12.90
N GLY A 247 12.70 -39.70 -12.11
CA GLY A 247 12.87 -38.25 -12.11
C GLY A 247 11.78 -37.48 -11.37
N LEU A 248 10.83 -38.19 -10.74
CA LEU A 248 9.76 -37.58 -9.96
C LEU A 248 10.25 -36.93 -8.66
N LEU A 249 11.42 -37.37 -8.13
CA LEU A 249 11.91 -36.89 -6.84
C LEU A 249 12.17 -35.38 -6.85
N ALA A 250 12.79 -34.86 -7.92
CA ALA A 250 13.05 -33.42 -8.06
C ALA A 250 11.72 -32.62 -8.10
N LEU A 251 10.74 -33.13 -8.82
CA LEU A 251 9.41 -32.53 -8.89
C LEU A 251 8.69 -32.57 -7.54
N TYR A 252 8.75 -33.69 -6.85
CA TYR A 252 8.19 -33.87 -5.50
C TYR A 252 8.83 -32.90 -4.49
N GLN A 253 10.15 -32.76 -4.51
CA GLN A 253 10.88 -31.80 -3.66
C GLN A 253 10.45 -30.36 -3.95
N LYS A 254 10.27 -30.02 -5.22
CA LYS A 254 9.73 -28.74 -5.63
C LYS A 254 8.32 -28.50 -5.06
N TYR A 255 7.46 -29.50 -5.07
CA TYR A 255 6.12 -29.43 -4.52
C TYR A 255 6.11 -29.22 -3.01
N THR A 256 6.93 -29.98 -2.29
CA THR A 256 7.05 -29.84 -0.83
C THR A 256 7.67 -28.49 -0.43
N ALA A 257 8.54 -27.93 -1.25
CA ALA A 257 9.04 -26.58 -1.05
C ALA A 257 7.94 -25.53 -1.26
N LEU A 258 7.11 -25.71 -2.30
CA LEU A 258 5.99 -24.81 -2.58
C LEU A 258 4.88 -24.86 -1.51
N GLU A 259 4.70 -25.97 -0.81
CA GLU A 259 3.79 -26.06 0.32
C GLU A 259 4.19 -25.11 1.48
N LYS A 260 5.46 -24.77 1.56
CA LYS A 260 6.02 -23.80 2.53
C LYS A 260 6.19 -22.41 1.96
N ALA A 261 5.85 -22.21 0.70
CA ALA A 261 6.02 -20.92 0.05
C ALA A 261 5.00 -19.90 0.55
N VAL A 262 5.40 -18.66 0.51
CA VAL A 262 4.55 -17.48 0.70
C VAL A 262 4.35 -16.80 -0.66
N THR A 263 3.22 -16.15 -0.84
CA THR A 263 3.02 -15.28 -2.01
C THR A 263 3.62 -13.92 -1.72
N VAL A 264 4.55 -13.50 -2.54
CA VAL A 264 5.18 -12.18 -2.45
C VAL A 264 4.61 -11.28 -3.52
N ARG A 265 3.95 -10.22 -3.12
CA ARG A 265 3.37 -9.22 -4.01
C ARG A 265 4.21 -7.96 -3.98
N GLN A 266 4.78 -7.60 -5.11
CA GLN A 266 5.52 -6.36 -5.27
C GLN A 266 4.56 -5.25 -5.68
N VAL A 267 4.56 -4.15 -4.94
CA VAL A 267 3.68 -2.99 -5.16
C VAL A 267 4.47 -1.70 -5.05
N SER A 268 4.14 -0.73 -5.88
CA SER A 268 4.72 0.62 -5.77
C SER A 268 4.04 1.41 -4.66
N GLU A 269 2.72 1.23 -4.51
CA GLU A 269 1.91 1.89 -3.51
C GLU A 269 0.74 0.98 -3.10
N LEU A 270 0.77 0.49 -1.85
CA LEU A 270 -0.17 -0.52 -1.37
C LEU A 270 -1.63 -0.05 -1.38
N VAL A 271 -1.88 1.24 -1.13
CA VAL A 271 -3.24 1.78 -1.11
C VAL A 271 -3.89 1.82 -2.49
N MET A 272 -3.13 1.72 -3.57
CA MET A 272 -3.66 1.59 -4.93
C MET A 272 -4.10 0.16 -5.28
N HIS A 273 -3.77 -0.81 -4.45
CA HIS A 273 -4.24 -2.18 -4.64
C HIS A 273 -5.78 -2.24 -4.56
N PRO A 274 -6.48 -2.89 -5.52
CA PRO A 274 -7.94 -2.87 -5.61
C PRO A 274 -8.68 -3.27 -4.34
N TYR A 275 -8.06 -4.09 -3.50
CA TYR A 275 -8.64 -4.53 -2.23
C TYR A 275 -8.54 -3.49 -1.13
N PHE A 276 -7.44 -2.75 -1.08
CA PHE A 276 -7.28 -1.65 -0.16
C PHE A 276 -8.22 -0.50 -0.53
N CYS A 277 -8.28 -0.12 -1.83
CA CYS A 277 -9.20 0.94 -2.27
C CYS A 277 -10.67 0.57 -2.09
N SER A 278 -11.04 -0.71 -2.12
CA SER A 278 -12.42 -1.15 -1.91
C SER A 278 -12.78 -1.35 -0.43
N GLY A 279 -11.85 -1.13 0.48
CA GLY A 279 -12.04 -1.36 1.92
C GLY A 279 -12.22 -2.84 2.30
N ARG A 280 -11.96 -3.78 1.39
CA ARG A 280 -12.01 -5.22 1.68
C ARG A 280 -10.82 -5.68 2.51
N ILE A 281 -9.70 -4.98 2.39
CA ILE A 281 -8.48 -5.16 3.16
C ILE A 281 -8.12 -3.82 3.77
N PHE A 282 -7.66 -3.85 5.00
CA PHE A 282 -7.24 -2.67 5.74
C PHE A 282 -6.02 -2.98 6.59
N LEU A 283 -5.28 -1.97 6.94
CA LEU A 283 -4.17 -2.09 7.88
C LEU A 283 -4.70 -2.17 9.30
N ASP A 284 -4.34 -3.24 9.98
CA ASP A 284 -4.65 -3.46 11.39
C ASP A 284 -3.66 -2.72 12.29
N SER A 285 -2.40 -2.67 11.86
CA SER A 285 -1.34 -1.92 12.53
C SER A 285 -0.25 -1.47 11.57
N GLY A 286 0.52 -0.44 11.96
CA GLY A 286 1.62 0.07 11.17
C GLY A 286 1.20 1.00 10.03
N ARG A 287 1.92 0.94 8.91
CA ARG A 287 1.69 1.78 7.73
C ARG A 287 1.75 0.99 6.42
N ALA A 288 1.15 1.55 5.38
CA ALA A 288 1.24 1.02 4.02
C ALA A 288 2.62 1.26 3.39
N ILE A 289 2.93 0.46 2.36
CA ILE A 289 4.04 0.71 1.44
C ILE A 289 3.68 1.94 0.60
N THR A 290 4.65 2.83 0.46
CA THR A 290 4.56 4.07 -0.32
C THR A 290 5.68 4.15 -1.35
N PRO A 291 5.62 5.01 -2.36
CA PRO A 291 6.72 5.19 -3.31
C PRO A 291 8.07 5.55 -2.67
N SER A 292 8.06 6.13 -1.47
CA SER A 292 9.29 6.43 -0.71
C SER A 292 9.99 5.20 -0.15
N ASP A 293 9.35 4.02 -0.19
CA ASP A 293 9.92 2.74 0.26
C ASP A 293 10.61 1.96 -0.86
N HIS A 294 10.60 2.50 -2.09
CA HIS A 294 11.31 1.90 -3.21
C HIS A 294 12.79 1.65 -2.87
N GLY A 295 13.26 0.43 -3.14
CA GLY A 295 14.61 -0.03 -2.81
C GLY A 295 14.89 -0.32 -1.34
N LYS A 296 13.89 -0.17 -0.44
CA LYS A 296 14.03 -0.56 0.96
C LYS A 296 13.56 -1.99 1.19
N ARG A 297 14.20 -2.65 2.14
CA ARG A 297 13.81 -3.99 2.60
C ARG A 297 12.75 -3.87 3.70
N VAL A 298 11.52 -3.55 3.29
CA VAL A 298 10.36 -3.46 4.17
C VAL A 298 9.23 -4.34 3.65
N CYS A 299 8.35 -4.80 4.52
CA CYS A 299 7.21 -5.61 4.12
C CYS A 299 5.94 -5.31 4.93
N VAL A 300 4.80 -5.66 4.34
CA VAL A 300 3.49 -5.69 5.02
C VAL A 300 2.99 -7.12 4.96
N ILE A 301 2.71 -7.70 6.11
CA ILE A 301 2.31 -9.11 6.25
C ILE A 301 0.84 -9.25 6.60
N SER A 302 0.25 -10.42 6.33
CA SER A 302 -1.12 -10.71 6.75
C SER A 302 -1.21 -10.88 8.28
N GLN A 303 -2.38 -10.58 8.84
CA GLN A 303 -2.69 -10.87 10.24
C GLN A 303 -2.57 -12.37 10.57
N GLY A 304 -2.84 -13.24 9.58
CA GLY A 304 -2.67 -14.68 9.74
C GLY A 304 -1.23 -15.07 10.02
N LEU A 305 -0.26 -14.56 9.25
CA LEU A 305 1.17 -14.76 9.50
C LEU A 305 1.62 -14.12 10.81
N SER A 306 1.19 -12.88 11.07
CA SER A 306 1.51 -12.15 12.30
C SER A 306 1.09 -12.96 13.55
N ASN A 307 -0.17 -13.37 13.63
CA ASN A 307 -0.70 -14.09 14.79
C ASN A 307 -0.03 -15.46 15.00
N ARG A 308 0.20 -16.20 13.91
CA ARG A 308 0.77 -17.55 13.99
C ARG A 308 2.22 -17.55 14.44
N ASN A 309 2.98 -16.58 13.97
CA ASN A 309 4.41 -16.47 14.23
C ASN A 309 4.76 -15.47 15.33
N ARG A 310 3.77 -14.76 15.89
CA ARG A 310 3.94 -13.68 16.87
C ARG A 310 4.84 -12.57 16.37
N LEU A 311 4.62 -12.18 15.12
CA LEU A 311 5.35 -11.13 14.44
C LEU A 311 4.57 -9.81 14.49
N TYR A 312 5.23 -8.73 14.81
CA TYR A 312 4.64 -7.39 14.97
C TYR A 312 5.37 -6.36 14.12
N VAL A 313 4.77 -5.19 13.99
CA VAL A 313 5.42 -4.05 13.33
C VAL A 313 6.73 -3.70 14.06
N GLY A 314 7.82 -3.62 13.31
CA GLY A 314 9.18 -3.42 13.82
C GLY A 314 10.01 -4.71 13.94
N ASP A 315 9.38 -5.89 13.85
CA ASP A 315 10.10 -7.15 13.73
C ASP A 315 10.63 -7.34 12.30
N ALA A 316 11.53 -8.29 12.10
CA ALA A 316 12.07 -8.63 10.80
C ALA A 316 11.74 -10.07 10.39
N ILE A 317 11.63 -10.30 9.09
CA ILE A 317 11.51 -11.63 8.49
C ILE A 317 12.60 -11.83 7.45
N ARG A 318 13.12 -13.06 7.34
CA ARG A 318 14.05 -13.43 6.29
C ARG A 318 13.30 -14.08 5.15
N LEU A 319 13.39 -13.48 3.96
CA LEU A 319 12.62 -13.86 2.78
C LEU A 319 13.55 -14.03 1.59
N ALA A 320 13.45 -15.16 0.90
CA ALA A 320 14.05 -15.39 -0.40
C ALA A 320 12.95 -15.34 -1.46
N VAL A 321 13.05 -14.41 -2.38
CA VAL A 321 12.05 -14.18 -3.44
C VAL A 321 12.53 -14.87 -4.72
N ALA A 322 11.63 -15.54 -5.43
CA ALA A 322 11.95 -16.17 -6.70
C ALA A 322 12.17 -15.14 -7.82
N ASP A 323 13.08 -15.42 -8.74
CA ASP A 323 13.42 -14.50 -9.83
C ASP A 323 12.30 -14.35 -10.87
N GLY A 324 11.48 -15.36 -11.08
CA GLY A 324 10.38 -15.35 -12.03
C GLY A 324 9.11 -14.68 -11.50
N CYS A 325 8.37 -13.97 -12.37
CA CYS A 325 7.00 -13.58 -12.10
C CYS A 325 6.04 -14.72 -12.42
N TYR A 326 4.96 -14.83 -11.65
CA TYR A 326 3.96 -15.86 -11.84
C TYR A 326 2.67 -15.28 -12.36
N THR A 327 2.15 -15.90 -13.41
CA THR A 327 0.79 -15.66 -13.90
C THR A 327 0.00 -16.95 -13.75
N THR A 328 -1.25 -16.87 -13.31
CA THR A 328 -2.13 -18.05 -13.37
C THR A 328 -2.51 -18.34 -14.79
N SER A 329 -2.19 -19.52 -15.25
CA SER A 329 -2.89 -20.09 -16.40
C SER A 329 -4.30 -20.49 -15.96
N GLY A 330 -5.32 -19.99 -16.64
CA GLY A 330 -6.70 -20.46 -16.47
C GLY A 330 -7.68 -19.47 -15.86
N LEU A 331 -7.36 -18.21 -15.88
CA LEU A 331 -8.27 -17.17 -15.42
C LEU A 331 -9.09 -16.61 -16.57
N SER A 332 -10.38 -16.72 -16.42
CA SER A 332 -11.33 -15.93 -17.21
C SER A 332 -11.12 -14.45 -16.88
N PRO A 333 -11.04 -13.55 -17.86
CA PRO A 333 -11.04 -12.12 -17.61
C PRO A 333 -12.39 -11.79 -16.98
N SER A 334 -12.41 -11.70 -15.65
CA SER A 334 -13.57 -11.21 -14.94
C SER A 334 -13.45 -9.70 -14.75
N GLU A 335 -14.57 -9.01 -14.64
CA GLU A 335 -14.62 -7.57 -14.38
C GLU A 335 -13.79 -7.10 -13.18
N ASN A 336 -13.30 -7.99 -12.34
CA ASN A 336 -12.59 -7.70 -11.11
C ASN A 336 -11.08 -7.95 -11.16
N GLY A 337 -10.52 -8.41 -12.30
CA GLY A 337 -9.10 -8.68 -12.44
C GLY A 337 -8.61 -9.70 -11.43
N TRP A 338 -8.20 -10.87 -11.88
CA TRP A 338 -7.68 -11.89 -10.96
C TRP A 338 -6.19 -11.67 -10.77
N GLU A 339 -5.82 -11.39 -9.54
CA GLU A 339 -4.42 -11.42 -9.12
C GLU A 339 -4.19 -12.74 -8.43
N SER A 340 -3.84 -13.77 -9.10
CA SER A 340 -3.34 -14.94 -8.40
C SER A 340 -2.81 -15.99 -9.34
N GLY A 341 -1.83 -16.64 -8.90
CA GLY A 341 -1.44 -17.96 -9.22
C GLY A 341 -0.09 -18.11 -9.87
N PHE A 342 0.35 -19.31 -9.85
CA PHE A 342 1.64 -19.74 -10.33
C PHE A 342 1.49 -20.26 -11.75
N PRO A 343 2.35 -19.90 -12.73
CA PRO A 343 2.38 -20.54 -14.02
C PRO A 343 2.90 -21.97 -13.81
N MET A 344 2.15 -22.90 -14.31
CA MET A 344 2.41 -24.32 -14.09
C MET A 344 2.66 -25.11 -15.35
N GLU A 345 3.08 -24.44 -16.40
CA GLU A 345 3.46 -25.14 -17.61
C GLU A 345 4.94 -25.48 -17.71
N SER A 346 5.76 -24.90 -16.87
CA SER A 346 7.17 -25.21 -16.91
C SER A 346 7.53 -26.22 -15.83
N GLU A 347 8.15 -27.30 -16.24
CA GLU A 347 8.98 -28.15 -15.43
C GLU A 347 10.18 -27.38 -14.85
N GLU A 348 10.21 -26.05 -15.04
CA GLU A 348 11.27 -25.17 -14.62
C GLU A 348 11.32 -25.07 -13.09
N ILE A 349 12.48 -25.37 -12.57
CA ILE A 349 12.80 -25.21 -11.16
C ILE A 349 12.78 -23.73 -10.84
N LEU A 350 12.02 -23.34 -9.82
CA LEU A 350 12.07 -21.99 -9.29
C LEU A 350 13.44 -21.73 -8.67
N GLU A 351 14.14 -20.76 -9.19
CA GLU A 351 15.34 -20.26 -8.57
C GLU A 351 14.93 -19.15 -7.58
N TYR A 352 15.26 -19.35 -6.33
CA TYR A 352 15.07 -18.36 -5.28
C TYR A 352 16.35 -17.58 -5.10
N GLY A 353 16.23 -16.28 -4.92
CA GLY A 353 17.34 -15.41 -4.54
C GLY A 353 17.91 -15.74 -3.16
N ALA A 354 18.87 -14.98 -2.71
CA ALA A 354 19.38 -15.09 -1.36
C ALA A 354 18.32 -14.67 -0.32
N PHE A 355 18.39 -15.25 0.88
CA PHE A 355 17.55 -14.77 1.99
C PHE A 355 17.99 -13.38 2.41
N GLU A 356 17.07 -12.43 2.32
CA GLU A 356 17.25 -11.05 2.76
C GLU A 356 16.32 -10.73 3.92
N GLU A 357 16.75 -9.81 4.76
CA GLU A 357 15.96 -9.38 5.93
C GLU A 357 15.05 -8.22 5.56
N TYR A 358 13.74 -8.35 5.86
CA TYR A 358 12.71 -7.35 5.62
C TYR A 358 12.09 -6.93 6.95
N GLU A 359 12.07 -5.61 7.21
CA GLU A 359 11.36 -5.04 8.36
C GLU A 359 9.86 -5.02 8.13
N ILE A 360 9.08 -5.50 9.10
CA ILE A 360 7.63 -5.46 9.06
C ILE A 360 7.17 -4.04 9.41
N ILE A 361 6.65 -3.31 8.43
CA ILE A 361 6.15 -1.94 8.60
C ILE A 361 4.63 -1.88 8.77
N GLY A 362 3.92 -2.96 8.48
CA GLY A 362 2.47 -3.03 8.61
C GLY A 362 1.94 -4.45 8.65
N VAL A 363 0.76 -4.59 9.23
CA VAL A 363 -0.01 -5.83 9.26
C VAL A 363 -1.39 -5.55 8.69
N PHE A 364 -1.85 -6.36 7.74
CA PHE A 364 -3.16 -6.20 7.12
C PHE A 364 -4.14 -7.29 7.51
N SER A 365 -5.40 -6.91 7.59
CA SER A 365 -6.54 -7.79 7.81
C SER A 365 -7.50 -7.76 6.63
N GLN A 366 -8.17 -8.89 6.41
CA GLN A 366 -9.18 -9.05 5.35
C GLN A 366 -10.57 -9.28 5.95
N ILE A 367 -11.57 -8.54 5.46
CA ILE A 367 -12.94 -8.64 5.97
C ILE A 367 -13.64 -9.91 5.48
N SER A 368 -13.43 -10.28 4.21
CA SER A 368 -14.08 -11.44 3.60
C SER A 368 -13.20 -12.68 3.70
N ARG A 369 -13.80 -13.77 4.14
CA ARG A 369 -13.22 -15.12 4.14
C ARG A 369 -13.83 -16.03 3.08
N ASP A 370 -14.52 -15.46 2.12
CA ASP A 370 -15.13 -16.23 1.04
C ASP A 370 -14.03 -16.76 0.11
N VAL A 371 -13.74 -18.04 0.24
CA VAL A 371 -12.71 -18.76 -0.53
C VAL A 371 -13.07 -18.80 -2.02
N GLY A 372 -14.32 -18.53 -2.37
CA GLY A 372 -14.80 -18.38 -3.75
C GLY A 372 -14.60 -16.99 -4.34
N ASP A 373 -14.20 -16.01 -3.54
CA ASP A 373 -13.88 -14.67 -4.04
C ASP A 373 -12.53 -14.72 -4.77
N PRO A 374 -12.49 -14.46 -6.09
CA PRO A 374 -11.25 -14.44 -6.87
C PRO A 374 -10.23 -13.43 -6.37
N LEU A 375 -10.69 -12.52 -5.54
CA LEU A 375 -9.89 -11.49 -4.95
C LEU A 375 -9.38 -11.87 -3.54
N PHE A 376 -9.53 -13.12 -3.14
CA PHE A 376 -9.05 -13.59 -1.84
C PHE A 376 -7.53 -13.54 -1.79
N LEU A 377 -6.99 -12.74 -0.87
CA LEU A 377 -5.58 -12.82 -0.52
C LEU A 377 -5.35 -13.97 0.44
N SER A 378 -4.31 -14.71 0.17
CA SER A 378 -3.84 -15.76 1.05
C SER A 378 -3.45 -15.21 2.43
N GLN A 379 -3.64 -16.03 3.45
CA GLN A 379 -3.09 -15.70 4.77
C GLN A 379 -1.54 -15.74 4.81
N ASN A 380 -0.90 -16.20 3.74
CA ASN A 380 0.55 -16.20 3.59
C ASN A 380 1.06 -15.08 2.68
N ASP A 381 0.18 -14.15 2.27
CA ASP A 381 0.59 -13.05 1.39
C ASP A 381 1.45 -12.03 2.14
N ILE A 382 2.53 -11.64 1.48
CA ILE A 382 3.48 -10.64 1.93
C ILE A 382 3.61 -9.60 0.82
N PHE A 383 3.36 -8.34 1.15
CA PHE A 383 3.63 -7.23 0.24
C PHE A 383 5.02 -6.67 0.48
N ILE A 384 5.76 -6.40 -0.59
CA ILE A 384 7.06 -5.73 -0.57
C ILE A 384 7.07 -4.60 -1.61
N PRO A 385 7.94 -3.59 -1.48
CA PRO A 385 8.11 -2.56 -2.50
C PRO A 385 8.54 -3.16 -3.84
N ALA A 386 7.99 -2.65 -4.94
CA ALA A 386 8.43 -3.03 -6.28
C ALA A 386 9.86 -2.57 -6.53
N GLU A 387 10.69 -3.42 -7.15
CA GLU A 387 12.09 -3.09 -7.45
C GLU A 387 12.26 -2.21 -8.68
N ALA A 388 11.43 -2.38 -9.68
CA ALA A 388 11.33 -1.50 -10.84
C ALA A 388 10.00 -1.77 -11.55
N ALA A 389 9.47 -0.78 -12.25
CA ALA A 389 8.35 -0.98 -13.17
C ALA A 389 8.86 -1.77 -14.39
N GLY A 390 8.89 -3.09 -14.27
CA GLY A 390 9.34 -3.99 -15.34
C GLY A 390 8.54 -5.27 -15.29
N GLY A 391 7.74 -5.51 -16.31
CA GLY A 391 6.93 -6.71 -16.46
C GLY A 391 5.76 -6.44 -17.39
N ASP A 392 5.14 -7.49 -17.87
CA ASP A 392 3.92 -7.40 -18.68
C ASP A 392 2.82 -6.68 -17.90
N VAL A 393 2.33 -5.58 -18.45
CA VAL A 393 1.23 -4.82 -17.84
C VAL A 393 -0.08 -5.49 -18.26
N ARG A 394 -0.86 -5.87 -17.25
CA ARG A 394 -2.14 -6.54 -17.44
C ARG A 394 -3.25 -5.77 -16.73
N SER A 395 -4.47 -5.95 -17.14
CA SER A 395 -5.62 -5.26 -16.57
C SER A 395 -5.75 -5.47 -15.04
N TYR A 396 -5.35 -6.62 -14.53
CA TYR A 396 -5.47 -6.97 -13.11
C TYR A 396 -4.28 -6.52 -12.24
N ASN A 397 -3.10 -6.26 -12.83
CA ASN A 397 -1.93 -5.84 -12.07
C ASN A 397 -1.60 -4.35 -12.21
N PHE A 398 -2.44 -3.62 -12.94
CA PHE A 398 -2.29 -2.20 -13.22
C PHE A 398 -3.31 -1.36 -12.47
N SER A 399 -2.86 -0.35 -11.77
CA SER A 399 -3.69 0.68 -11.17
C SER A 399 -3.00 2.03 -11.28
N PHE A 400 -3.77 3.08 -11.25
CA PHE A 400 -3.24 4.43 -11.29
C PHE A 400 -4.09 5.34 -10.40
N ARG A 401 -3.47 6.41 -9.91
CA ARG A 401 -4.12 7.40 -9.06
C ARG A 401 -4.42 8.65 -9.86
N VAL A 402 -5.65 9.11 -9.78
CA VAL A 402 -6.11 10.36 -10.38
C VAL A 402 -6.41 11.34 -9.26
N GLU A 403 -5.94 12.57 -9.40
CA GLU A 403 -6.22 13.63 -8.46
C GLU A 403 -7.73 13.91 -8.38
N GLY A 404 -8.30 14.02 -7.17
CA GLY A 404 -9.73 14.20 -6.98
C GLY A 404 -10.30 15.38 -7.78
N THR A 405 -9.59 16.52 -7.76
CA THR A 405 -9.98 17.72 -8.52
C THR A 405 -9.84 17.57 -10.04
N GLY A 406 -9.04 16.63 -10.52
CA GLY A 406 -8.80 16.34 -11.94
C GLY A 406 -9.69 15.23 -12.52
N TYR A 407 -10.51 14.60 -11.69
CA TYR A 407 -11.31 13.42 -12.06
C TYR A 407 -12.16 13.60 -13.32
N GLU A 408 -12.98 14.64 -13.37
CA GLU A 408 -13.87 14.88 -14.52
C GLU A 408 -13.09 15.21 -15.80
N ALA A 409 -12.00 15.96 -15.68
CA ALA A 409 -11.14 16.30 -16.81
C ALA A 409 -10.42 15.05 -17.34
N PHE A 410 -9.88 14.21 -16.45
CA PHE A 410 -9.26 12.94 -16.79
C PHE A 410 -10.25 12.00 -17.51
N ARG A 411 -11.47 11.88 -16.98
CA ARG A 411 -12.52 11.06 -17.60
C ARG A 411 -12.88 11.54 -19.00
N GLN A 412 -13.02 12.84 -19.19
CA GLN A 412 -13.33 13.42 -20.51
C GLN A 412 -12.18 13.26 -21.51
N GLU A 413 -10.94 13.35 -21.07
CA GLU A 413 -9.74 13.14 -21.88
C GLU A 413 -9.61 11.69 -22.33
N LEU A 414 -9.81 10.73 -21.41
CA LEU A 414 -9.52 9.33 -21.65
C LEU A 414 -10.68 8.54 -22.24
N ALA A 415 -11.94 8.95 -22.00
CA ALA A 415 -13.11 8.19 -22.41
C ALA A 415 -13.15 7.88 -23.93
N PRO A 416 -12.89 8.82 -24.84
CA PRO A 416 -12.91 8.52 -26.27
C PRO A 416 -11.88 7.47 -26.69
N PHE A 417 -10.71 7.52 -26.07
CA PHE A 417 -9.62 6.60 -26.37
C PHE A 417 -9.90 5.19 -25.84
N LEU A 418 -10.49 5.09 -24.64
CA LEU A 418 -10.83 3.81 -24.02
C LEU A 418 -12.02 3.14 -24.73
N ASP A 419 -13.00 3.91 -25.18
CA ASP A 419 -14.13 3.40 -25.96
C ASP A 419 -13.66 2.77 -27.28
N ASP A 420 -12.68 3.39 -27.95
CA ASP A 420 -12.08 2.87 -29.18
C ASP A 420 -11.21 1.61 -28.93
N SER A 421 -10.58 1.51 -27.80
CA SER A 421 -9.68 0.39 -27.45
C SER A 421 -10.39 -0.81 -26.82
N GLY A 422 -11.69 -0.69 -26.49
CA GLY A 422 -12.49 -1.75 -25.87
C GLY A 422 -12.19 -1.96 -24.37
N TYR A 423 -11.54 -0.99 -23.71
CA TYR A 423 -11.31 -1.01 -22.28
C TYR A 423 -12.34 -0.20 -21.53
N ARG A 424 -12.81 -0.75 -20.41
CA ARG A 424 -13.69 -0.06 -19.48
C ARG A 424 -12.91 0.47 -18.29
N LEU A 425 -12.98 1.77 -18.10
CA LEU A 425 -12.38 2.44 -16.96
C LEU A 425 -13.26 2.24 -15.72
N LYS A 426 -12.66 1.70 -14.65
CA LYS A 426 -13.27 1.67 -13.32
C LYS A 426 -12.48 2.62 -12.42
N LEU A 427 -13.13 3.69 -12.01
CA LEU A 427 -12.60 4.63 -11.03
C LEU A 427 -13.28 4.36 -9.68
N ARG A 428 -12.49 4.16 -8.66
CA ARG A 428 -12.96 3.95 -7.29
C ARG A 428 -12.57 5.14 -6.47
N ASP A 429 -13.57 5.76 -5.88
CA ASP A 429 -13.36 6.81 -4.90
C ASP A 429 -12.73 6.22 -3.63
N THR A 430 -11.68 6.88 -3.13
CA THR A 430 -11.04 6.53 -1.84
C THR A 430 -11.57 7.39 -0.69
N GLY A 431 -12.78 7.96 -0.83
CA GLY A 431 -13.44 8.83 0.13
C GLY A 431 -13.42 10.32 -0.27
N TRP A 432 -13.07 10.63 -1.53
CA TRP A 432 -13.06 12.00 -2.04
C TRP A 432 -14.43 12.66 -1.97
N ASP A 433 -15.48 11.97 -2.42
CA ASP A 433 -16.86 12.49 -2.42
C ASP A 433 -17.32 12.95 -1.04
N ALA A 434 -16.84 12.28 0.03
CA ALA A 434 -17.18 12.65 1.41
C ALA A 434 -16.50 13.94 1.90
N VAL A 435 -15.40 14.33 1.27
CA VAL A 435 -14.59 15.49 1.70
C VAL A 435 -14.54 16.62 0.67
N GLU A 436 -15.07 16.42 -0.53
CA GLU A 436 -15.04 17.37 -1.64
C GLU A 436 -15.57 18.76 -1.24
N ASP A 437 -16.75 18.82 -0.62
CA ASP A 437 -17.34 20.08 -0.17
C ASP A 437 -16.44 20.82 0.81
N THR A 438 -15.78 20.09 1.71
CA THR A 438 -14.83 20.66 2.69
C THR A 438 -13.60 21.22 1.98
N PHE A 439 -13.11 20.53 0.97
CA PHE A 439 -11.98 20.98 0.14
C PHE A 439 -12.30 22.25 -0.65
N LEU A 440 -13.43 22.27 -1.31
CA LEU A 440 -13.90 23.44 -2.05
C LEU A 440 -14.04 24.64 -1.13
N ALA A 441 -14.65 24.46 0.05
CA ALA A 441 -14.77 25.50 1.06
C ALA A 441 -13.41 26.00 1.57
N ILE A 442 -12.43 25.12 1.79
CA ILE A 442 -11.06 25.50 2.18
C ILE A 442 -10.39 26.30 1.05
N ARG A 443 -10.53 25.87 -0.19
CA ARG A 443 -9.95 26.52 -1.36
C ARG A 443 -10.51 27.93 -1.57
N GLU A 444 -11.81 28.09 -1.48
CA GLU A 444 -12.48 29.39 -1.64
C GLU A 444 -12.07 30.40 -0.57
N ARG A 445 -12.07 29.99 0.72
CA ARG A 445 -11.70 30.88 1.82
C ARG A 445 -10.20 31.19 1.90
N ARG A 446 -9.33 30.40 1.26
CA ARG A 446 -7.87 30.54 1.34
C ARG A 446 -7.39 31.93 0.91
N GLY A 447 -7.93 32.46 -0.17
CA GLY A 447 -7.58 33.83 -0.65
C GLY A 447 -7.90 34.91 0.38
N VAL A 448 -9.06 34.83 1.00
CA VAL A 448 -9.49 35.78 2.05
C VAL A 448 -8.63 35.63 3.31
N LEU A 449 -8.28 34.41 3.70
CA LEU A 449 -7.42 34.15 4.87
C LEU A 449 -6.00 34.66 4.64
N ILE A 450 -5.40 34.46 3.46
CA ILE A 450 -4.08 34.99 3.13
C ILE A 450 -4.10 36.53 3.21
N LEU A 451 -5.08 37.17 2.61
CA LEU A 451 -5.20 38.62 2.65
C LEU A 451 -5.36 39.12 4.09
N SER A 452 -6.21 38.45 4.90
CA SER A 452 -6.42 38.77 6.31
C SER A 452 -5.14 38.60 7.13
N ALA A 453 -4.39 37.53 6.90
CA ALA A 453 -3.11 37.28 7.56
C ALA A 453 -2.08 38.38 7.24
N VAL A 454 -1.94 38.75 5.95
CA VAL A 454 -1.02 39.81 5.52
C VAL A 454 -1.40 41.16 6.11
N LEU A 455 -2.68 41.51 6.10
CA LEU A 455 -3.17 42.76 6.69
C LEU A 455 -2.97 42.80 8.22
N ALA A 456 -3.33 41.71 8.90
CA ALA A 456 -3.14 41.62 10.35
C ALA A 456 -1.66 41.74 10.74
N PHE A 457 -0.78 41.08 9.98
CA PHE A 457 0.67 41.13 10.18
C PHE A 457 1.23 42.54 9.96
N ALA A 458 0.84 43.21 8.87
CA ALA A 458 1.28 44.55 8.55
C ALA A 458 0.77 45.57 9.60
N LEU A 459 -0.49 45.46 10.04
CA LEU A 459 -1.08 46.31 11.03
C LEU A 459 -0.42 46.11 12.40
N SER A 460 -0.16 44.88 12.82
CA SER A 460 0.51 44.55 14.09
C SER A 460 1.93 45.11 14.11
N ALA A 461 2.72 44.84 13.07
CA ALA A 461 4.09 45.34 12.94
C ALA A 461 4.14 46.88 12.89
N GLY A 462 3.23 47.50 12.16
CA GLY A 462 3.10 48.94 12.07
C GLY A 462 2.73 49.57 13.39
N LEU A 463 1.72 49.06 14.06
CA LEU A 463 1.28 49.51 15.38
C LEU A 463 2.40 49.43 16.42
N PHE A 464 3.08 48.28 16.48
CA PHE A 464 4.20 48.06 17.39
C PHE A 464 5.36 49.04 17.14
N ALA A 465 5.75 49.24 15.87
CA ALA A 465 6.78 50.17 15.48
C ALA A 465 6.41 51.61 15.87
N VAL A 466 5.16 52.05 15.61
CA VAL A 466 4.67 53.41 15.97
C VAL A 466 4.62 53.58 17.49
N LEU A 467 4.12 52.63 18.24
CA LEU A 467 4.06 52.69 19.70
C LEU A 467 5.46 52.75 20.32
N THR A 468 6.39 51.92 19.83
CA THR A 468 7.79 51.93 20.27
C THR A 468 8.44 53.25 19.96
N HIS A 469 8.23 53.75 18.73
CA HIS A 469 8.73 55.07 18.32
C HIS A 469 8.19 56.18 19.25
N ARG A 470 6.89 56.23 19.44
CA ARG A 470 6.24 57.24 20.31
C ARG A 470 6.71 57.19 21.77
N ASN A 471 7.00 56.01 22.28
CA ASN A 471 7.47 55.83 23.67
C ASN A 471 8.95 56.23 23.83
N CYS A 472 9.79 56.11 22.79
CA CYS A 472 11.23 56.30 22.88
C CYS A 472 11.75 57.56 22.17
N CYS A 473 10.93 58.23 21.33
CA CYS A 473 11.39 59.34 20.48
C CYS A 473 11.89 60.54 21.31
N TYR A 474 11.26 60.86 22.43
CA TYR A 474 11.67 61.95 23.33
C TYR A 474 13.08 61.69 23.91
N ASP A 475 13.31 60.53 24.47
CA ASP A 475 14.58 60.17 25.10
C ASP A 475 15.70 60.09 24.07
N TYR A 476 15.39 59.59 22.86
CA TYR A 476 16.31 59.57 21.72
C TYR A 476 16.69 61.00 21.29
N GLY A 477 15.70 61.86 21.08
CA GLY A 477 15.92 63.25 20.65
C GLY A 477 16.75 64.04 21.68
N LEU A 478 16.43 63.89 22.97
CA LEU A 478 17.16 64.53 24.07
C LEU A 478 18.64 64.11 24.10
N LYS A 479 18.94 62.84 23.97
CA LYS A 479 20.31 62.33 23.98
C LYS A 479 21.09 62.80 22.76
N ARG A 480 20.46 62.79 21.59
CA ARG A 480 21.07 63.32 20.34
C ARG A 480 21.42 64.83 20.48
N LEU A 481 20.55 65.62 21.12
CA LEU A 481 20.83 67.05 21.39
C LEU A 481 21.92 67.25 22.44
N LEU A 482 22.06 66.36 23.38
CA LEU A 482 23.16 66.34 24.35
C LEU A 482 24.48 65.80 23.83
N GLY A 483 24.59 65.53 22.51
CA GLY A 483 25.82 65.14 21.85
C GLY A 483 26.11 63.64 21.84
N ALA A 484 25.19 62.77 22.28
CA ALA A 484 25.39 61.30 22.20
C ALA A 484 25.52 60.85 20.74
N ARG A 485 26.38 59.88 20.52
CA ARG A 485 26.55 59.25 19.19
C ARG A 485 25.23 58.56 18.76
N ARG A 486 24.97 58.53 17.44
CA ARG A 486 23.79 57.91 16.85
C ARG A 486 23.63 56.44 17.31
N SER A 487 24.74 55.70 17.34
CA SER A 487 24.77 54.32 17.76
C SER A 487 24.41 54.10 19.25
N GLU A 488 24.79 55.03 20.10
CA GLU A 488 24.46 54.97 21.55
C GLU A 488 22.98 55.22 21.79
N ALA A 489 22.41 56.24 21.14
CA ALA A 489 20.98 56.51 21.23
C ALA A 489 20.14 55.36 20.61
N ALA A 490 20.61 54.77 19.47
CA ALA A 490 19.95 53.66 18.84
C ALA A 490 19.95 52.35 19.70
N ARG A 491 21.02 52.11 20.49
CA ARG A 491 21.07 50.94 21.39
C ARG A 491 19.93 50.93 22.41
N GLU A 492 19.59 52.08 22.93
CA GLU A 492 18.46 52.15 23.89
C GLU A 492 17.11 51.96 23.23
N TYR A 493 17.01 52.43 21.98
CA TYR A 493 15.83 52.18 21.16
C TYR A 493 15.66 50.71 20.90
N ALA A 494 16.77 50.06 20.50
CA ALA A 494 16.79 48.61 20.27
C ALA A 494 16.48 47.82 21.56
N ALA A 495 17.02 48.25 22.71
CA ALA A 495 16.75 47.60 23.98
C ALA A 495 15.28 47.73 24.41
N ALA A 496 14.64 48.89 24.17
CA ALA A 496 13.21 49.05 24.42
C ALA A 496 12.33 48.26 23.45
N PHE A 497 12.73 48.23 22.16
CA PHE A 497 12.06 47.44 21.14
C PHE A 497 12.09 45.95 21.46
N LEU A 498 13.27 45.38 21.73
CA LEU A 498 13.41 43.98 22.09
C LEU A 498 12.78 43.64 23.43
N GLY A 499 12.90 44.54 24.42
CA GLY A 499 12.33 44.35 25.74
C GLY A 499 10.79 44.32 25.76
N ALA A 500 10.11 44.97 24.81
CA ALA A 500 8.67 44.87 24.62
C ALA A 500 8.29 43.81 23.58
N GLY A 501 9.05 43.73 22.50
CA GLY A 501 8.75 42.87 21.37
C GLY A 501 8.86 41.39 21.67
N VAL A 502 9.98 40.96 22.25
CA VAL A 502 10.21 39.54 22.54
C VAL A 502 9.15 38.95 23.49
N PRO A 503 8.87 39.53 24.66
CA PRO A 503 7.82 38.98 25.51
C PRO A 503 6.43 39.01 24.87
N GLY A 504 6.11 40.08 24.12
CA GLY A 504 4.82 40.21 23.43
C GLY A 504 4.63 39.12 22.37
N LEU A 505 5.65 38.86 21.54
CA LEU A 505 5.58 37.85 20.52
C LEU A 505 5.63 36.41 21.06
N LEU A 506 6.37 36.17 22.15
CA LEU A 506 6.33 34.89 22.83
C LEU A 506 4.93 34.59 23.39
N ALA A 507 4.28 35.61 24.02
CA ALA A 507 2.92 35.47 24.51
C ALA A 507 1.91 35.26 23.36
N ALA A 508 2.09 35.97 22.22
CA ALA A 508 1.30 35.78 21.01
C ALA A 508 1.43 34.34 20.46
N GLY A 509 2.66 33.85 20.32
CA GLY A 509 2.93 32.50 19.85
C GLY A 509 2.39 31.41 20.77
N ALA A 510 2.55 31.60 22.09
CA ALA A 510 2.00 30.68 23.09
C ALA A 510 0.47 30.63 23.05
N SER A 511 -0.20 31.79 22.88
CA SER A 511 -1.67 31.84 22.78
C SER A 511 -2.17 31.23 21.50
N ALA A 512 -1.48 31.43 20.35
CA ALA A 512 -1.82 30.83 19.09
C ALA A 512 -1.63 29.29 19.10
N LEU A 513 -0.53 28.81 19.71
CA LEU A 513 -0.29 27.37 19.89
C LEU A 513 -1.33 26.73 20.81
N ALA A 514 -1.72 27.41 21.89
CA ALA A 514 -2.78 26.95 22.79
C ALA A 514 -4.13 26.86 22.05
N ALA A 515 -4.48 27.86 21.24
CA ALA A 515 -5.69 27.84 20.43
C ALA A 515 -5.68 26.68 19.43
N TYR A 516 -4.54 26.39 18.81
CA TYR A 516 -4.38 25.23 17.95
C TYR A 516 -4.65 23.92 18.71
N LEU A 517 -4.00 23.70 19.84
CA LEU A 517 -4.08 22.44 20.59
C LEU A 517 -5.47 22.20 21.19
N LEU A 518 -6.13 23.29 21.67
CA LEU A 518 -7.39 23.16 22.40
C LEU A 518 -8.64 23.20 21.51
N TRP A 519 -8.59 23.91 20.38
CA TRP A 519 -9.78 24.13 19.55
C TRP A 519 -9.62 23.67 18.12
N MET A 520 -8.54 24.05 17.44
CA MET A 520 -8.40 23.77 16.00
C MET A 520 -8.12 22.29 15.73
N ARG A 521 -7.19 21.71 16.48
CA ARG A 521 -6.78 20.31 16.30
C ARG A 521 -7.91 19.31 16.57
N PRO A 522 -8.69 19.39 17.66
CA PRO A 522 -9.82 18.50 17.87
C PRO A 522 -10.87 18.61 16.78
N GLY A 523 -11.27 19.84 16.40
CA GLY A 523 -12.26 20.05 15.35
C GLY A 523 -11.83 19.54 13.98
N MET A 524 -10.54 19.64 13.64
CA MET A 524 -10.01 19.08 12.39
C MET A 524 -9.90 17.56 12.44
N ALA A 525 -9.58 16.97 13.59
CA ALA A 525 -9.47 15.52 13.75
C ALA A 525 -10.81 14.80 13.61
N GLU A 526 -11.93 15.46 13.92
CA GLU A 526 -13.28 14.91 13.72
C GLU A 526 -13.69 14.86 12.24
N VAL A 527 -13.17 15.77 11.43
CA VAL A 527 -13.57 15.92 10.02
C VAL A 527 -12.61 15.20 9.07
N LEU A 528 -11.34 15.15 9.42
CA LEU A 528 -10.28 14.67 8.54
C LEU A 528 -9.59 13.46 9.18
N SER A 529 -9.59 12.32 8.46
CA SER A 529 -8.86 11.11 8.87
C SER A 529 -7.36 11.16 8.56
N VAL A 530 -6.79 12.35 8.37
CA VAL A 530 -5.37 12.57 8.02
C VAL A 530 -4.55 12.95 9.26
N PRO A 531 -3.27 12.56 9.35
CA PRO A 531 -2.41 12.93 10.46
C PRO A 531 -2.17 14.45 10.48
N LEU A 532 -2.68 15.12 11.51
CA LEU A 532 -2.52 16.57 11.69
C LEU A 532 -1.08 16.93 12.10
N PRO A 533 -0.60 18.13 11.72
CA PRO A 533 0.74 18.59 12.08
C PRO A 533 1.02 18.53 13.58
N THR A 534 2.22 18.12 13.95
CA THR A 534 2.62 18.04 15.36
C THR A 534 2.75 19.44 15.98
N ALA A 535 2.57 19.53 17.30
CA ALA A 535 2.78 20.78 18.05
C ALA A 535 4.16 21.40 17.80
N PHE A 536 5.19 20.57 17.58
CA PHE A 536 6.54 21.02 17.28
C PHE A 536 6.63 21.75 15.93
N ARG A 537 6.00 21.20 14.88
CA ARG A 537 5.96 21.87 13.55
C ARG A 537 5.18 23.18 13.61
N CYS A 538 4.06 23.24 14.33
CA CYS A 538 3.30 24.47 14.55
C CYS A 538 4.12 25.51 15.31
N ALA A 539 4.83 25.12 16.37
CA ALA A 539 5.70 26.01 17.12
C ALA A 539 6.85 26.57 16.24
N GLY A 540 7.44 25.76 15.38
CA GLY A 540 8.46 26.19 14.41
C GLY A 540 7.92 27.27 13.46
N MET A 541 6.74 27.07 12.88
CA MET A 541 6.07 28.03 12.01
C MET A 541 5.77 29.34 12.75
N LEU A 542 5.24 29.28 13.98
CA LEU A 542 4.96 30.47 14.79
C LEU A 542 6.22 31.25 15.14
N LEU A 543 7.35 30.58 15.42
CA LEU A 543 8.65 31.23 15.63
C LEU A 543 9.14 31.96 14.36
N MET A 544 8.98 31.36 13.19
CA MET A 544 9.32 32.00 11.92
C MET A 544 8.46 33.26 11.67
N THR A 545 7.17 33.18 11.96
CA THR A 545 6.24 34.31 11.87
C THR A 545 6.64 35.44 12.84
N ALA A 546 6.97 35.09 14.10
CA ALA A 546 7.44 36.04 15.11
C ALA A 546 8.72 36.75 14.69
N ALA A 547 9.69 36.02 14.11
CA ALA A 547 10.93 36.59 13.59
C ALA A 547 10.66 37.56 12.43
N GLY A 548 9.78 37.18 11.49
CA GLY A 548 9.35 38.04 10.40
C GLY A 548 8.70 39.33 10.88
N GLU A 549 7.85 39.24 11.91
CA GLU A 549 7.17 40.42 12.50
C GLU A 549 8.16 41.37 13.20
N LEU A 550 9.13 40.81 13.93
CA LEU A 550 10.22 41.61 14.49
C LEU A 550 11.02 42.35 13.42
N LEU A 551 11.38 41.66 12.34
CA LEU A 551 12.15 42.26 11.26
C LEU A 551 11.36 43.35 10.54
N LEU A 552 10.10 43.13 10.23
CA LEU A 552 9.24 44.15 9.60
C LEU A 552 9.04 45.35 10.52
N SER A 553 8.75 45.12 11.80
CA SER A 553 8.60 46.19 12.78
C SER A 553 9.89 47.00 12.96
N ALA A 554 11.05 46.35 13.00
CA ALA A 554 12.36 47.03 13.05
C ALA A 554 12.62 47.87 11.82
N PHE A 555 12.27 47.34 10.63
CA PHE A 555 12.39 48.12 9.39
C PHE A 555 11.49 49.35 9.38
N ILE A 556 10.23 49.23 9.74
CA ILE A 556 9.30 50.36 9.85
C ILE A 556 9.80 51.37 10.89
N LEU A 557 10.29 50.91 12.04
CA LEU A 557 10.84 51.76 13.10
C LEU A 557 12.06 52.52 12.59
N MET A 558 12.95 51.87 11.85
CA MET A 558 14.12 52.53 11.21
C MET A 558 13.68 53.63 10.24
N LEU A 559 12.67 53.37 9.40
CA LEU A 559 12.14 54.38 8.48
C LEU A 559 11.53 55.56 9.22
N LEU A 560 10.76 55.31 10.31
CA LEU A 560 10.19 56.37 11.13
C LEU A 560 11.28 57.26 11.77
N CYS A 561 12.36 56.63 12.25
CA CYS A 561 13.50 57.38 12.82
C CYS A 561 14.20 58.22 11.73
N LEU A 562 14.43 57.70 10.55
CA LEU A 562 15.06 58.43 9.42
C LEU A 562 14.21 59.62 8.98
N VAL A 563 12.92 59.45 8.78
CA VAL A 563 11.99 60.52 8.41
C VAL A 563 11.95 61.63 9.47
N GLN A 564 12.04 61.24 10.72
CA GLN A 564 11.96 62.21 11.83
C GLN A 564 13.28 62.95 12.04
N GLU A 565 14.43 62.32 11.86
CA GLU A 565 15.72 63.02 11.82
C GLU A 565 15.79 64.07 10.71
N GLN A 566 15.24 63.77 9.51
CA GLN A 566 15.13 64.72 8.42
C GLN A 566 14.24 65.94 8.74
N ARG A 567 13.18 65.76 9.58
CA ARG A 567 12.29 66.85 9.99
C ARG A 567 12.84 67.72 11.13
N GLY A 568 14.02 67.40 11.66
CA GLY A 568 14.75 68.15 12.68
C GLY A 568 14.50 67.65 14.09
N LEU A 569 15.59 67.48 14.87
CA LEU A 569 15.62 66.94 16.23
C LEU A 569 14.77 67.72 17.23
N LEU A 570 14.63 69.06 17.03
CA LEU A 570 13.82 69.93 17.90
C LEU A 570 12.32 69.57 17.90
N ARG A 571 11.79 69.00 16.78
CA ARG A 571 10.39 68.57 16.74
C ARG A 571 10.14 67.25 17.53
N MET A 572 11.18 66.49 17.80
CA MET A 572 11.07 65.26 18.62
C MET A 572 10.80 65.58 20.09
N ILE A 573 11.22 66.74 20.58
CA ILE A 573 11.11 67.18 21.97
C ILE A 573 9.81 67.94 22.25
N ARG A 574 9.26 68.61 21.23
CA ARG A 574 8.02 69.38 21.34
C ARG A 574 6.73 68.55 21.30
N ARG A 575 6.81 67.27 21.06
CA ARG A 575 5.71 66.30 21.19
C ARG A 575 5.81 65.50 22.49
#